data_af26a20938a92ec598b9dcf0c06489be
#
_entry.id   af26a20938a92ec598b9dcf0c06489be
#
_cell.length_a   1.000
_cell.length_b   1.000
_cell.length_c   1.000
_cell.angle_alpha   90.00
_cell.angle_beta   90.00
_cell.angle_gamma   90.00
#
_symmetry.space_group_name_H-M   'P 1'
#
loop_
_entity.id
_entity.type
_entity.pdbx_description
1 polymer ?
#
loop_
_entity_poly.entity_id
_entity_poly.type
_entity_poly.pdbx_seq_one_letter_code
_entity_poly.pdbx_strand_id
1 'polypeptide(L)'
;MKRVIEGATIWDGADSLQHDGAIVIDDGRIEAVLTRAERNQYPLPARVDRIDGHGRLAIPGLVNAHTHLYSSLARGMALPGYAPESFTQILEQLWWRLDKALDPESVRMSALVGAMEAARCGVTTLVDHHASPHAVGGSLSAVCSAVNHDVGLRGVFCYELSDRDGAEIRDQGIEENLRFLSADGETSEMSAGLFGLHASFTLSDESLQAVADRIPEGVGIHIHVAEGPEDEEQCHATHGTKVVDRLKRYGLLRERSILAHCLHVDEDEKDAIAASKAIVVHNPRSNMNNAVGVFDMEGFLNRGIVVGLGTDGLGANMLTELFTAGVLQKLTTGDSLAAGFSDLQKILFDNNPHIAERLLGVKVGRIMPGHASDIAMFDYEPPTPVTAANVLGHLLFGIAVNDLRVSELIVAGRSVIRDHTFAGVDEEAVYEQARSTADALWKRAA
;
A
#
# COMPACT_ATOMS: atom_id res chain seq x y z
N MET A 1 16.07 -12.37 20.01
CA MET A 1 16.70 -13.71 19.74
C MET A 1 17.20 -13.69 18.32
N LYS A 2 18.50 -14.01 18.13
CA LYS A 2 19.07 -14.04 16.77
C LYS A 2 18.36 -15.09 15.90
N ARG A 3 18.24 -14.74 14.63
CA ARG A 3 17.67 -15.59 13.59
C ARG A 3 18.62 -15.62 12.40
N VAL A 4 18.65 -16.71 11.67
CA VAL A 4 19.45 -16.83 10.45
C VAL A 4 18.65 -17.53 9.36
N ILE A 5 18.60 -16.94 8.18
CA ILE A 5 18.13 -17.56 6.94
C ILE A 5 19.37 -18.10 6.23
N GLU A 6 19.34 -19.34 5.78
CA GLU A 6 20.51 -20.02 5.19
C GLU A 6 20.19 -20.64 3.84
N GLY A 7 21.09 -20.47 2.87
CA GLY A 7 21.01 -21.11 1.56
C GLY A 7 20.11 -20.45 0.53
N ALA A 8 19.60 -19.24 0.81
CA ALA A 8 18.73 -18.52 -0.11
C ALA A 8 19.50 -17.89 -1.28
N THR A 9 18.83 -17.72 -2.42
CA THR A 9 19.21 -16.71 -3.39
C THR A 9 18.68 -15.36 -2.88
N ILE A 10 19.56 -14.43 -2.59
CA ILE A 10 19.22 -13.15 -1.91
C ILE A 10 19.41 -12.02 -2.90
N TRP A 11 18.34 -11.28 -3.20
CA TRP A 11 18.41 -10.01 -3.89
C TRP A 11 18.26 -8.87 -2.89
N ASP A 12 19.18 -7.93 -2.90
CA ASP A 12 19.19 -6.83 -1.92
C ASP A 12 18.10 -5.75 -2.15
N GLY A 13 17.39 -5.85 -3.27
CA GLY A 13 16.40 -4.85 -3.70
C GLY A 13 16.97 -3.75 -4.60
N ALA A 14 18.26 -3.86 -4.99
CA ALA A 14 18.97 -2.92 -5.87
C ALA A 14 19.89 -3.67 -6.85
N ASP A 15 21.18 -3.59 -6.65
CA ASP A 15 22.18 -4.03 -7.62
C ASP A 15 22.89 -5.33 -7.26
N SER A 16 22.62 -5.91 -6.09
CA SER A 16 23.34 -7.09 -5.59
C SER A 16 22.44 -8.33 -5.51
N LEU A 17 22.92 -9.44 -6.04
CA LEU A 17 22.29 -10.73 -5.89
C LEU A 17 23.33 -11.78 -5.48
N GLN A 18 23.01 -12.53 -4.43
CA GLN A 18 23.89 -13.52 -3.85
C GLN A 18 23.21 -14.91 -3.83
N HIS A 19 23.83 -15.90 -4.45
CA HIS A 19 23.39 -17.29 -4.37
C HIS A 19 23.94 -17.99 -3.13
N ASP A 20 23.16 -18.93 -2.57
CA ASP A 20 23.55 -19.74 -1.39
C ASP A 20 24.05 -18.86 -0.25
N GLY A 21 23.35 -17.72 -0.05
CA GLY A 21 23.68 -16.72 0.96
C GLY A 21 23.02 -16.99 2.31
N ALA A 22 23.41 -16.20 3.30
CA ALA A 22 22.74 -16.18 4.59
C ALA A 22 22.44 -14.76 5.04
N ILE A 23 21.30 -14.58 5.73
CA ILE A 23 20.88 -13.32 6.35
C ILE A 23 20.84 -13.54 7.86
N VAL A 24 21.62 -12.77 8.60
CA VAL A 24 21.60 -12.77 10.07
C VAL A 24 20.74 -11.61 10.54
N ILE A 25 19.77 -11.93 11.40
CA ILE A 25 18.81 -10.98 11.95
C ILE A 25 18.99 -10.93 13.47
N ASP A 26 19.10 -9.73 14.01
CA ASP A 26 19.10 -9.48 15.45
C ASP A 26 18.22 -8.27 15.77
N ASP A 27 17.38 -8.40 16.78
CA ASP A 27 16.49 -7.34 17.28
C ASP A 27 15.71 -6.57 16.17
N GLY A 28 15.12 -7.33 15.23
CA GLY A 28 14.33 -6.75 14.16
C GLY A 28 15.12 -6.08 13.03
N ARG A 29 16.45 -6.15 13.06
CA ARG A 29 17.34 -5.57 12.06
C ARG A 29 18.17 -6.64 11.36
N ILE A 30 18.54 -6.38 10.12
CA ILE A 30 19.56 -7.16 9.42
C ILE A 30 20.92 -6.81 10.00
N GLU A 31 21.57 -7.78 10.63
CA GLU A 31 22.92 -7.63 11.18
C GLU A 31 24.01 -7.87 10.12
N ALA A 32 23.80 -8.89 9.29
CA ALA A 32 24.74 -9.25 8.24
C ALA A 32 24.05 -9.99 7.09
N VAL A 33 24.59 -9.80 5.88
CA VAL A 33 24.32 -10.62 4.70
C VAL A 33 25.65 -11.29 4.32
N LEU A 34 25.68 -12.62 4.30
CA LEU A 34 26.91 -13.40 4.26
C LEU A 34 26.92 -14.37 3.08
N THR A 35 28.06 -14.51 2.44
CA THR A 35 28.34 -15.64 1.56
C THR A 35 28.38 -16.94 2.35
N ARG A 36 28.26 -18.10 1.67
CA ARG A 36 28.41 -19.41 2.30
C ARG A 36 29.74 -19.53 3.06
N ALA A 37 30.83 -18.99 2.53
CA ALA A 37 32.16 -19.05 3.15
C ALA A 37 32.20 -18.22 4.45
N GLU A 38 31.69 -16.99 4.41
CA GLU A 38 31.61 -16.10 5.58
C GLU A 38 30.69 -16.64 6.66
N ARG A 39 29.53 -17.21 6.25
CA ARG A 39 28.58 -17.81 7.19
C ARG A 39 29.21 -18.94 8.02
N ASN A 40 30.06 -19.78 7.43
CA ASN A 40 30.75 -20.87 8.14
C ASN A 40 31.73 -20.38 9.22
N GLN A 41 32.16 -19.13 9.14
CA GLN A 41 33.08 -18.50 10.10
C GLN A 41 32.36 -17.50 11.02
N TYR A 42 31.09 -17.18 10.73
CA TYR A 42 30.33 -16.19 11.49
C TYR A 42 29.93 -16.72 12.87
N PRO A 43 30.22 -15.98 13.96
CA PRO A 43 29.93 -16.43 15.30
C PRO A 43 28.43 -16.35 15.61
N LEU A 44 27.73 -17.47 15.52
CA LEU A 44 26.34 -17.56 15.94
C LEU A 44 26.21 -18.10 17.35
N PRO A 45 25.24 -17.61 18.17
CA PRO A 45 24.99 -18.14 19.50
C PRO A 45 24.48 -19.59 19.43
N ALA A 46 24.65 -20.34 20.53
CA ALA A 46 24.21 -21.73 20.62
C ALA A 46 22.69 -21.92 20.35
N ARG A 47 21.89 -20.91 20.73
CA ARG A 47 20.47 -20.85 20.40
C ARG A 47 20.25 -19.76 19.35
N VAL A 48 19.93 -20.16 18.14
CA VAL A 48 19.56 -19.32 16.99
C VAL A 48 18.38 -19.98 16.29
N ASP A 49 17.39 -19.17 15.90
CA ASP A 49 16.29 -19.65 15.06
C ASP A 49 16.80 -19.74 13.61
N ARG A 50 16.68 -20.93 13.01
CA ARG A 50 17.17 -21.20 11.64
C ARG A 50 15.99 -21.34 10.70
N ILE A 51 16.08 -20.67 9.58
CA ILE A 51 15.12 -20.73 8.47
C ILE A 51 15.86 -21.28 7.26
N ASP A 52 15.33 -22.34 6.68
CA ASP A 52 15.87 -22.93 5.45
C ASP A 52 15.48 -22.06 4.25
N GLY A 53 16.47 -21.54 3.55
CA GLY A 53 16.30 -20.72 2.36
C GLY A 53 16.65 -21.45 1.05
N HIS A 54 17.03 -22.75 1.09
CA HIS A 54 17.39 -23.46 -0.13
C HIS A 54 16.20 -23.57 -1.10
N GLY A 55 16.46 -23.27 -2.39
CA GLY A 55 15.42 -23.23 -3.42
C GLY A 55 14.49 -22.02 -3.33
N ARG A 56 14.81 -21.04 -2.47
CA ARG A 56 14.01 -19.84 -2.27
C ARG A 56 14.73 -18.58 -2.77
N LEU A 57 13.94 -17.69 -3.37
CA LEU A 57 14.37 -16.32 -3.69
C LEU A 57 13.91 -15.39 -2.57
N ALA A 58 14.86 -14.80 -1.85
CA ALA A 58 14.62 -13.80 -0.83
C ALA A 58 14.74 -12.41 -1.44
N ILE A 59 13.71 -11.59 -1.25
CA ILE A 59 13.66 -10.18 -1.66
C ILE A 59 13.27 -9.31 -0.46
N PRO A 60 13.51 -7.99 -0.49
CA PRO A 60 12.96 -7.10 0.51
C PRO A 60 11.44 -7.21 0.55
N GLY A 61 10.85 -7.11 1.74
CA GLY A 61 9.42 -7.01 1.91
C GLY A 61 8.85 -5.83 1.12
N LEU A 62 7.73 -6.07 0.46
CA LEU A 62 7.08 -5.10 -0.42
C LEU A 62 6.27 -4.06 0.39
N VAL A 63 6.20 -2.85 -0.13
CA VAL A 63 5.37 -1.76 0.41
C VAL A 63 4.21 -1.53 -0.56
N ASN A 64 2.97 -1.48 -0.06
CA ASN A 64 1.79 -1.04 -0.78
C ASN A 64 1.48 0.39 -0.35
N ALA A 65 1.70 1.36 -1.24
CA ALA A 65 1.66 2.79 -0.92
C ALA A 65 0.24 3.40 -0.90
N HIS A 66 -0.78 2.65 -1.33
CA HIS A 66 -2.20 3.04 -1.25
C HIS A 66 -3.09 1.81 -1.39
N THR A 67 -3.95 1.60 -0.42
CA THR A 67 -4.93 0.50 -0.44
C THR A 67 -6.17 0.85 0.39
N HIS A 68 -7.28 0.14 0.14
CA HIS A 68 -8.51 0.21 0.92
C HIS A 68 -8.82 -1.17 1.50
N LEU A 69 -8.37 -1.43 2.71
CA LEU A 69 -8.62 -2.73 3.36
C LEU A 69 -10.10 -2.99 3.59
N TYR A 70 -10.93 -1.95 3.77
CA TYR A 70 -12.36 -2.09 3.98
C TYR A 70 -13.08 -2.77 2.81
N SER A 71 -12.50 -2.75 1.62
CA SER A 71 -13.06 -3.38 0.41
C SER A 71 -12.85 -4.90 0.32
N SER A 72 -12.05 -5.49 1.20
CA SER A 72 -11.63 -6.91 1.08
C SER A 72 -12.80 -7.90 1.06
N LEU A 73 -13.89 -7.58 1.77
CA LEU A 73 -15.11 -8.41 1.78
C LEU A 73 -16.11 -8.08 0.67
N ALA A 74 -15.78 -7.15 -0.25
CA ALA A 74 -16.62 -6.86 -1.41
C ALA A 74 -16.41 -7.86 -2.57
N ARG A 75 -15.40 -8.70 -2.49
CA ARG A 75 -15.09 -9.67 -3.55
C ARG A 75 -16.24 -10.60 -3.85
N GLY A 76 -16.76 -10.54 -5.08
CA GLY A 76 -17.87 -11.34 -5.52
C GLY A 76 -19.25 -10.82 -5.07
N MET A 77 -19.32 -9.65 -4.44
CA MET A 77 -20.56 -9.00 -4.06
C MET A 77 -21.38 -8.65 -5.31
N ALA A 78 -22.59 -9.18 -5.39
CA ALA A 78 -23.56 -8.86 -6.44
C ALA A 78 -24.52 -7.78 -5.94
N LEU A 79 -24.45 -6.58 -6.50
CA LEU A 79 -25.33 -5.49 -6.16
C LEU A 79 -26.51 -5.42 -7.13
N PRO A 80 -27.78 -5.50 -6.65
CA PRO A 80 -28.93 -5.32 -7.51
C PRO A 80 -28.93 -3.95 -8.19
N GLY A 81 -29.15 -3.94 -9.50
CA GLY A 81 -29.22 -2.71 -10.29
C GLY A 81 -27.86 -2.05 -10.59
N TYR A 82 -26.72 -2.71 -10.32
CA TYR A 82 -25.41 -2.18 -10.67
C TYR A 82 -25.25 -2.10 -12.18
N ALA A 83 -25.23 -0.88 -12.71
CA ALA A 83 -25.06 -0.58 -14.13
C ALA A 83 -24.50 0.86 -14.32
N PRO A 84 -23.27 1.13 -13.85
CA PRO A 84 -22.70 2.47 -13.92
C PRO A 84 -22.36 2.86 -15.35
N GLU A 85 -22.65 4.12 -15.71
CA GLU A 85 -22.32 4.74 -17.00
C GLU A 85 -21.19 5.77 -16.90
N SER A 86 -20.75 6.08 -15.66
CA SER A 86 -19.65 7.02 -15.37
C SER A 86 -18.87 6.58 -14.12
N PHE A 87 -17.70 7.20 -13.92
CA PHE A 87 -16.90 6.95 -12.73
C PHE A 87 -17.66 7.32 -11.46
N THR A 88 -18.32 8.49 -11.42
CA THR A 88 -19.14 8.89 -10.27
C THR A 88 -20.22 7.84 -9.95
N GLN A 89 -20.85 7.25 -10.97
CA GLN A 89 -21.83 6.19 -10.75
C GLN A 89 -21.22 4.89 -10.22
N ILE A 90 -19.94 4.57 -10.55
CA ILE A 90 -19.22 3.46 -9.90
C ILE A 90 -19.10 3.73 -8.39
N LEU A 91 -18.72 4.97 -8.03
CA LEU A 91 -18.63 5.35 -6.62
C LEU A 91 -19.99 5.24 -5.92
N GLU A 92 -21.05 5.81 -6.49
CA GLU A 92 -22.41 5.83 -5.92
C GLU A 92 -23.03 4.43 -5.82
N GLN A 93 -22.88 3.60 -6.85
CA GLN A 93 -23.54 2.31 -6.95
C GLN A 93 -22.77 1.18 -6.26
N LEU A 94 -21.47 1.31 -6.03
CA LEU A 94 -20.64 0.29 -5.41
C LEU A 94 -19.97 0.80 -4.13
N TRP A 95 -19.00 1.72 -4.24
CA TRP A 95 -18.12 2.05 -3.13
C TRP A 95 -18.82 2.75 -1.98
N TRP A 96 -19.68 3.76 -2.27
CA TRP A 96 -20.44 4.48 -1.25
C TRP A 96 -21.59 3.66 -0.65
N ARG A 97 -22.03 2.60 -1.32
CA ARG A 97 -22.96 1.62 -0.73
C ARG A 97 -22.22 0.67 0.21
N LEU A 98 -21.04 0.23 -0.20
CA LEU A 98 -20.20 -0.65 0.62
C LEU A 98 -19.78 0.04 1.91
N ASP A 99 -19.19 1.26 1.83
CA ASP A 99 -18.69 1.97 3.00
C ASP A 99 -19.79 2.27 4.02
N LYS A 100 -21.01 2.63 3.57
CA LYS A 100 -22.20 2.81 4.42
C LYS A 100 -22.71 1.52 5.06
N ALA A 101 -22.47 0.38 4.44
CA ALA A 101 -22.91 -0.91 4.96
C ALA A 101 -21.96 -1.49 6.02
N LEU A 102 -20.76 -0.91 6.17
CA LEU A 102 -19.79 -1.36 7.16
C LEU A 102 -20.26 -1.12 8.60
N ASP A 103 -20.03 -2.08 9.45
CA ASP A 103 -20.13 -2.00 10.90
C ASP A 103 -18.77 -2.33 11.54
N PRO A 104 -18.59 -2.17 12.87
CA PRO A 104 -17.31 -2.41 13.52
C PRO A 104 -16.73 -3.81 13.27
N GLU A 105 -17.58 -4.83 13.16
CA GLU A 105 -17.14 -6.21 12.89
C GLU A 105 -16.61 -6.36 11.46
N SER A 106 -17.35 -5.86 10.47
CA SER A 106 -16.95 -5.94 9.06
C SER A 106 -15.73 -5.04 8.78
N VAL A 107 -15.58 -3.89 9.43
CA VAL A 107 -14.37 -3.06 9.39
C VAL A 107 -13.14 -3.88 9.82
N ARG A 108 -13.18 -4.47 11.02
CA ARG A 108 -12.07 -5.25 11.55
C ARG A 108 -11.79 -6.49 10.67
N MET A 109 -12.84 -7.21 10.27
CA MET A 109 -12.70 -8.44 9.49
C MET A 109 -12.15 -8.17 8.08
N SER A 110 -12.61 -7.09 7.42
CA SER A 110 -12.06 -6.65 6.13
C SER A 110 -10.57 -6.34 6.24
N ALA A 111 -10.17 -5.60 7.28
CA ALA A 111 -8.77 -5.27 7.51
C ALA A 111 -7.91 -6.52 7.77
N LEU A 112 -8.41 -7.46 8.55
CA LEU A 112 -7.72 -8.71 8.86
C LEU A 112 -7.50 -9.55 7.59
N VAL A 113 -8.56 -9.78 6.80
CA VAL A 113 -8.48 -10.54 5.54
C VAL A 113 -7.56 -9.85 4.54
N GLY A 114 -7.71 -8.52 4.34
CA GLY A 114 -6.87 -7.77 3.42
C GLY A 114 -5.39 -7.79 3.81
N ALA A 115 -5.08 -7.66 5.09
CA ALA A 115 -3.71 -7.76 5.60
C ALA A 115 -3.12 -9.18 5.43
N MET A 116 -3.91 -10.23 5.65
CA MET A 116 -3.49 -11.62 5.38
C MET A 116 -3.19 -11.85 3.90
N GLU A 117 -4.03 -11.35 3.00
CA GLU A 117 -3.79 -11.46 1.56
C GLU A 117 -2.54 -10.67 1.13
N ALA A 118 -2.33 -9.48 1.67
CA ALA A 118 -1.13 -8.69 1.44
C ALA A 118 0.13 -9.43 1.91
N ALA A 119 0.10 -10.01 3.12
CA ALA A 119 1.19 -10.83 3.64
C ALA A 119 1.53 -12.00 2.71
N ARG A 120 0.53 -12.72 2.19
CA ARG A 120 0.74 -13.82 1.24
C ARG A 120 1.40 -13.39 -0.07
N CYS A 121 1.25 -12.11 -0.44
CA CYS A 121 1.87 -11.53 -1.62
C CYS A 121 3.25 -10.91 -1.35
N GLY A 122 3.79 -11.06 -0.13
CA GLY A 122 5.10 -10.52 0.25
C GLY A 122 5.08 -9.05 0.70
N VAL A 123 3.91 -8.48 0.93
CA VAL A 123 3.78 -7.12 1.45
C VAL A 123 4.04 -7.13 2.95
N THR A 124 4.91 -6.23 3.40
CA THR A 124 5.27 -6.05 4.81
C THR A 124 4.80 -4.72 5.38
N THR A 125 4.44 -3.78 4.51
CA THR A 125 3.98 -2.44 4.88
C THR A 125 2.79 -2.02 4.02
N LEU A 126 1.73 -1.56 4.67
CA LEU A 126 0.48 -1.07 4.03
C LEU A 126 0.28 0.42 4.34
N VAL A 127 -0.19 1.19 3.35
CA VAL A 127 -0.73 2.54 3.55
C VAL A 127 -2.22 2.47 3.25
N ASP A 128 -3.02 2.35 4.31
CA ASP A 128 -4.47 2.15 4.22
C ASP A 128 -5.23 3.47 4.25
N HIS A 129 -6.26 3.55 3.43
CA HIS A 129 -7.19 4.68 3.33
C HIS A 129 -8.60 4.18 3.63
N HIS A 130 -9.10 4.42 4.86
CA HIS A 130 -10.27 3.76 5.42
C HIS A 130 -11.53 4.62 5.34
N ALA A 131 -12.66 4.03 4.93
CA ALA A 131 -13.98 4.63 4.96
C ALA A 131 -14.99 3.71 5.66
N SER A 132 -15.79 4.27 6.58
CA SER A 132 -16.91 3.59 7.24
C SER A 132 -17.83 4.61 7.92
N PRO A 133 -18.68 5.37 7.17
CA PRO A 133 -19.42 6.52 7.70
C PRO A 133 -20.43 6.16 8.82
N HIS A 134 -20.85 4.90 8.90
CA HIS A 134 -21.73 4.43 9.99
C HIS A 134 -20.97 3.74 11.13
N ALA A 135 -19.62 3.65 11.05
CA ALA A 135 -18.75 3.05 12.06
C ALA A 135 -17.44 3.84 12.20
N VAL A 136 -17.51 5.18 12.29
CA VAL A 136 -16.34 6.07 12.30
C VAL A 136 -15.50 5.89 13.53
N GLY A 137 -16.09 6.06 14.73
CA GLY A 137 -15.34 6.12 15.98
C GLY A 137 -14.63 4.82 16.33
N GLY A 138 -13.30 4.87 16.40
CA GLY A 138 -12.45 3.72 16.72
C GLY A 138 -12.13 2.81 15.54
N SER A 139 -12.59 3.13 14.32
CA SER A 139 -12.35 2.33 13.12
C SER A 139 -10.86 2.21 12.80
N LEU A 140 -10.12 3.31 12.87
CA LEU A 140 -8.67 3.29 12.59
C LEU A 140 -7.89 2.43 13.58
N SER A 141 -8.26 2.45 14.88
CA SER A 141 -7.63 1.56 15.87
C SER A 141 -7.95 0.09 15.60
N ALA A 142 -9.18 -0.22 15.15
CA ALA A 142 -9.55 -1.59 14.79
C ALA A 142 -8.77 -2.09 13.56
N VAL A 143 -8.63 -1.25 12.53
CA VAL A 143 -7.81 -1.55 11.34
C VAL A 143 -6.33 -1.70 11.71
N CYS A 144 -5.78 -0.75 12.49
CA CYS A 144 -4.40 -0.80 12.97
C CYS A 144 -4.13 -2.08 13.77
N SER A 145 -5.04 -2.46 14.69
CA SER A 145 -4.91 -3.69 15.47
C SER A 145 -4.90 -4.94 14.58
N ALA A 146 -5.80 -5.03 13.59
CA ALA A 146 -5.85 -6.15 12.66
C ALA A 146 -4.54 -6.28 11.86
N VAL A 147 -4.00 -5.18 11.37
CA VAL A 147 -2.76 -5.15 10.56
C VAL A 147 -1.52 -5.40 11.42
N ASN A 148 -1.32 -4.63 12.49
CA ASN A 148 -0.07 -4.63 13.25
C ASN A 148 -0.01 -5.74 14.30
N HIS A 149 -1.10 -6.03 15.01
CA HIS A 149 -1.10 -6.98 16.11
C HIS A 149 -1.55 -8.37 15.70
N ASP A 150 -2.64 -8.49 14.93
CA ASP A 150 -3.15 -9.79 14.55
C ASP A 150 -2.31 -10.43 13.43
N VAL A 151 -2.01 -9.69 12.34
CA VAL A 151 -1.20 -10.20 11.24
C VAL A 151 0.28 -9.95 11.45
N GLY A 152 0.67 -8.77 11.94
CA GLY A 152 2.04 -8.41 12.22
C GLY A 152 2.74 -7.64 11.10
N LEU A 153 1.99 -6.95 10.23
CA LEU A 153 2.53 -6.05 9.21
C LEU A 153 2.71 -4.64 9.76
N ARG A 154 3.51 -3.82 9.08
CA ARG A 154 3.54 -2.37 9.32
C ARG A 154 2.36 -1.69 8.65
N GLY A 155 1.89 -0.58 9.21
CA GLY A 155 0.78 0.17 8.63
C GLY A 155 0.86 1.67 8.82
N VAL A 156 0.36 2.40 7.82
CA VAL A 156 0.04 3.83 7.92
C VAL A 156 -1.44 3.97 7.64
N PHE A 157 -2.18 4.65 8.52
CA PHE A 157 -3.64 4.64 8.49
C PHE A 157 -4.20 6.05 8.50
N CYS A 158 -5.34 6.24 7.85
CA CYS A 158 -6.12 7.46 7.89
C CYS A 158 -7.59 7.19 7.60
N TYR A 159 -8.48 8.05 8.11
CA TYR A 159 -9.91 8.01 7.84
C TYR A 159 -10.26 8.93 6.69
N GLU A 160 -10.95 8.41 5.69
CA GLU A 160 -11.40 9.10 4.48
C GLU A 160 -12.53 10.09 4.76
N LEU A 161 -12.18 11.32 5.14
CA LEU A 161 -13.12 12.39 5.41
C LEU A 161 -13.89 12.80 4.15
N SER A 162 -15.21 12.97 4.28
CA SER A 162 -16.08 13.40 3.20
C SER A 162 -17.30 14.14 3.75
N ASP A 163 -17.86 15.08 2.96
CA ASP A 163 -19.13 15.76 3.27
C ASP A 163 -20.37 14.99 2.78
N ARG A 164 -20.19 13.85 2.10
CA ARG A 164 -21.27 13.07 1.47
C ARG A 164 -22.40 12.67 2.42
N ASP A 165 -22.03 12.40 3.67
CA ASP A 165 -22.95 11.86 4.68
C ASP A 165 -23.36 12.90 5.73
N GLY A 166 -23.10 14.20 5.42
CA GLY A 166 -23.50 15.34 6.23
C GLY A 166 -22.46 15.77 7.28
N ALA A 167 -22.72 16.93 7.88
CA ALA A 167 -21.75 17.62 8.75
C ALA A 167 -21.38 16.80 10.00
N GLU A 168 -22.34 16.05 10.58
CA GLU A 168 -22.09 15.26 11.77
C GLU A 168 -21.07 14.14 11.50
N ILE A 169 -21.23 13.42 10.40
CA ILE A 169 -20.29 12.33 10.00
C ILE A 169 -18.94 12.92 9.60
N ARG A 170 -18.92 14.05 8.87
CA ARG A 170 -17.70 14.80 8.59
C ARG A 170 -16.93 15.14 9.87
N ASP A 171 -17.60 15.71 10.86
CA ASP A 171 -16.97 16.12 12.10
C ASP A 171 -16.44 14.91 12.89
N GLN A 172 -17.19 13.80 12.91
CA GLN A 172 -16.69 12.51 13.46
C GLN A 172 -15.44 12.02 12.73
N GLY A 173 -15.36 12.15 11.40
CA GLY A 173 -14.19 11.79 10.61
C GLY A 173 -12.97 12.64 10.92
N ILE A 174 -13.16 13.95 11.14
CA ILE A 174 -12.09 14.85 11.62
C ILE A 174 -11.58 14.35 12.99
N GLU A 175 -12.50 14.11 13.94
CA GLU A 175 -12.13 13.64 15.28
C GLU A 175 -11.43 12.28 15.25
N GLU A 176 -11.85 11.35 14.41
CA GLU A 176 -11.22 10.03 14.30
C GLU A 176 -9.79 10.13 13.78
N ASN A 177 -9.53 10.93 12.73
CA ASN A 177 -8.18 11.19 12.27
C ASN A 177 -7.30 11.80 13.39
N LEU A 178 -7.79 12.82 14.09
CA LEU A 178 -7.05 13.49 15.16
C LEU A 178 -6.83 12.57 16.37
N ARG A 179 -7.86 11.79 16.75
CA ARG A 179 -7.77 10.81 17.83
C ARG A 179 -6.70 9.76 17.53
N PHE A 180 -6.74 9.21 16.32
CA PHE A 180 -5.77 8.21 15.89
C PHE A 180 -4.34 8.78 15.89
N LEU A 181 -4.13 9.95 15.29
CA LEU A 181 -2.83 10.63 15.26
C LEU A 181 -2.23 10.91 16.64
N SER A 182 -3.07 11.14 17.67
CA SER A 182 -2.63 11.43 19.04
C SER A 182 -2.49 10.18 19.93
N ALA A 183 -2.80 8.99 19.42
CA ALA A 183 -2.77 7.73 20.17
C ALA A 183 -2.06 6.65 19.36
N ASP A 184 -2.83 5.77 18.67
CA ASP A 184 -2.30 4.61 17.96
C ASP A 184 -1.49 4.99 16.70
N GLY A 185 -1.76 6.17 16.12
CA GLY A 185 -1.08 6.70 14.95
C GLY A 185 0.13 7.57 15.26
N GLU A 186 0.57 7.63 16.53
CA GLU A 186 1.86 8.22 16.86
C GLU A 186 2.97 7.45 16.14
N THR A 187 3.85 8.18 15.45
CA THR A 187 4.83 7.57 14.57
C THR A 187 5.74 6.62 15.33
N SER A 188 5.73 5.38 14.93
CA SER A 188 6.60 4.30 15.40
C SER A 188 7.16 3.53 14.22
N GLU A 189 8.03 2.56 14.46
CA GLU A 189 8.51 1.68 13.38
C GLU A 189 7.43 0.74 12.82
N MET A 190 6.32 0.53 13.54
CA MET A 190 5.25 -0.36 13.11
C MET A 190 4.00 0.37 12.63
N SER A 191 3.76 1.59 13.11
CA SER A 191 2.51 2.32 12.90
C SER A 191 2.74 3.81 12.75
N ALA A 192 1.98 4.45 11.87
CA ALA A 192 1.88 5.91 11.75
C ALA A 192 0.50 6.31 11.23
N GLY A 193 0.16 7.60 11.39
CA GLY A 193 -1.07 8.18 10.85
C GLY A 193 -0.80 9.24 9.77
N LEU A 194 -1.76 9.38 8.87
CA LEU A 194 -1.96 10.52 8.00
C LEU A 194 -3.34 11.12 8.27
N PHE A 195 -3.64 12.27 7.68
CA PHE A 195 -4.98 12.83 7.72
C PHE A 195 -5.71 12.47 6.42
N GLY A 196 -6.70 11.58 6.48
CA GLY A 196 -7.42 11.08 5.30
C GLY A 196 -8.48 12.08 4.80
N LEU A 197 -8.53 12.24 3.50
CA LEU A 197 -9.55 13.02 2.77
C LEU A 197 -9.99 12.18 1.57
N HIS A 198 -11.29 12.18 1.23
CA HIS A 198 -11.75 11.39 0.08
C HIS A 198 -11.22 11.97 -1.24
N ALA A 199 -11.85 13.01 -1.77
CA ALA A 199 -11.48 13.66 -3.03
C ALA A 199 -12.00 15.10 -3.03
N SER A 200 -11.46 15.97 -3.90
CA SER A 200 -11.82 17.39 -3.93
C SER A 200 -13.32 17.60 -4.14
N PHE A 201 -13.95 16.84 -5.03
CA PHE A 201 -15.38 17.00 -5.36
C PHE A 201 -16.35 16.55 -4.25
N THR A 202 -15.87 15.89 -3.20
CA THR A 202 -16.69 15.49 -2.05
C THR A 202 -16.40 16.32 -0.79
N LEU A 203 -15.63 17.39 -0.91
CA LEU A 203 -15.19 18.22 0.20
C LEU A 203 -15.52 19.69 -0.08
N SER A 204 -16.21 20.33 0.86
CA SER A 204 -16.45 21.77 0.84
C SER A 204 -15.18 22.56 1.24
N ASP A 205 -15.19 23.86 0.94
CA ASP A 205 -14.13 24.77 1.39
C ASP A 205 -14.12 24.89 2.92
N GLU A 206 -15.29 24.77 3.56
CA GLU A 206 -15.41 24.73 5.02
C GLU A 206 -14.68 23.51 5.60
N SER A 207 -14.86 22.35 5.01
CA SER A 207 -14.21 21.11 5.45
C SER A 207 -12.70 21.18 5.27
N LEU A 208 -12.21 21.67 4.12
CA LEU A 208 -10.78 21.86 3.91
C LEU A 208 -10.17 22.87 4.89
N GLN A 209 -10.87 23.98 5.21
CA GLN A 209 -10.42 24.93 6.20
C GLN A 209 -10.38 24.32 7.59
N ALA A 210 -11.43 23.57 7.98
CA ALA A 210 -11.48 22.90 9.28
C ALA A 210 -10.33 21.88 9.46
N VAL A 211 -9.95 21.18 8.38
CA VAL A 211 -8.78 20.30 8.37
C VAL A 211 -7.48 21.12 8.46
N ALA A 212 -7.33 22.17 7.66
CA ALA A 212 -6.13 23.00 7.65
C ALA A 212 -5.83 23.62 9.02
N ASP A 213 -6.88 24.03 9.75
CA ASP A 213 -6.77 24.63 11.09
C ASP A 213 -6.40 23.62 12.18
N ARG A 214 -6.63 22.32 11.96
CA ARG A 214 -6.53 21.28 12.99
C ARG A 214 -5.49 20.22 12.73
N ILE A 215 -5.06 20.02 11.47
CA ILE A 215 -4.05 19.00 11.12
C ILE A 215 -2.72 19.32 11.80
N PRO A 216 -2.13 18.39 12.56
CA PRO A 216 -0.87 18.62 13.26
C PRO A 216 0.27 19.00 12.31
N GLU A 217 1.21 19.79 12.82
CA GLU A 217 2.43 20.13 12.09
C GLU A 217 3.19 18.85 11.70
N GLY A 218 3.72 18.81 10.48
CA GLY A 218 4.46 17.65 9.96
C GLY A 218 3.60 16.47 9.51
N VAL A 219 2.28 16.49 9.75
CA VAL A 219 1.36 15.48 9.21
C VAL A 219 0.95 15.85 7.79
N GLY A 220 0.99 14.88 6.88
CA GLY A 220 0.47 15.00 5.52
C GLY A 220 -0.98 14.53 5.41
N ILE A 221 -1.65 14.92 4.32
CA ILE A 221 -2.94 14.34 3.95
C ILE A 221 -2.74 13.10 3.08
N HIS A 222 -3.78 12.25 3.00
CA HIS A 222 -3.90 11.19 2.01
C HIS A 222 -5.24 11.37 1.31
N ILE A 223 -5.24 11.57 -0.01
CA ILE A 223 -6.41 11.99 -0.79
C ILE A 223 -6.35 11.42 -2.20
N HIS A 224 -7.51 11.09 -2.79
CA HIS A 224 -7.65 10.84 -4.23
C HIS A 224 -7.66 12.17 -4.98
N VAL A 225 -6.87 12.28 -6.04
CA VAL A 225 -6.71 13.51 -6.82
C VAL A 225 -6.92 13.20 -8.28
N ALA A 226 -7.91 13.85 -8.87
CA ALA A 226 -8.16 13.80 -10.31
C ALA A 226 -8.09 12.37 -10.89
N GLU A 227 -8.76 11.41 -10.21
CA GLU A 227 -8.88 10.02 -10.69
C GLU A 227 -9.74 9.96 -11.96
N GLY A 228 -10.93 10.57 -11.92
CA GLY A 228 -11.75 10.83 -13.10
C GLY A 228 -11.69 12.31 -13.50
N PRO A 229 -12.03 12.65 -14.74
CA PRO A 229 -12.06 14.04 -15.20
C PRO A 229 -13.08 14.89 -14.42
N GLU A 230 -14.09 14.25 -13.83
CA GLU A 230 -15.16 14.89 -13.08
C GLU A 230 -14.63 15.66 -11.85
N ASP A 231 -13.52 15.21 -11.25
CA ASP A 231 -12.93 15.88 -10.07
C ASP A 231 -12.39 17.28 -10.46
N GLU A 232 -11.66 17.38 -11.57
CA GLU A 232 -11.17 18.64 -12.11
C GLU A 232 -12.32 19.52 -12.63
N GLU A 233 -13.25 18.97 -13.38
CA GLU A 233 -14.39 19.68 -13.95
C GLU A 233 -15.25 20.32 -12.86
N GLN A 234 -15.57 19.56 -11.81
CA GLN A 234 -16.37 20.05 -10.69
C GLN A 234 -15.59 21.04 -9.84
N CYS A 235 -14.31 20.82 -9.58
CA CYS A 235 -13.45 21.75 -8.85
C CYS A 235 -13.40 23.09 -9.56
N HIS A 236 -13.20 23.10 -10.88
CA HIS A 236 -13.20 24.31 -11.68
C HIS A 236 -14.56 25.03 -11.67
N ALA A 237 -15.64 24.29 -11.88
CA ALA A 237 -17.00 24.84 -11.92
C ALA A 237 -17.44 25.43 -10.58
N THR A 238 -17.09 24.80 -9.46
CA THR A 238 -17.57 25.18 -8.13
C THR A 238 -16.63 26.18 -7.43
N HIS A 239 -15.31 26.02 -7.60
CA HIS A 239 -14.30 26.77 -6.84
C HIS A 239 -13.43 27.69 -7.71
N GLY A 240 -13.59 27.64 -9.05
CA GLY A 240 -12.84 28.46 -10.01
C GLY A 240 -11.34 28.19 -10.00
N THR A 241 -10.94 26.97 -9.62
CA THR A 241 -9.53 26.56 -9.51
C THR A 241 -9.40 25.06 -9.82
N LYS A 242 -8.17 24.58 -9.98
CA LYS A 242 -7.85 23.16 -10.13
C LYS A 242 -7.69 22.47 -8.78
N VAL A 243 -7.73 21.13 -8.78
CA VAL A 243 -7.71 20.31 -7.58
C VAL A 243 -6.42 20.53 -6.77
N VAL A 244 -5.26 20.45 -7.40
CA VAL A 244 -3.96 20.61 -6.72
C VAL A 244 -3.78 22.04 -6.19
N ASP A 245 -4.19 23.05 -6.97
CA ASP A 245 -4.14 24.45 -6.54
C ASP A 245 -5.08 24.73 -5.35
N ARG A 246 -6.25 24.07 -5.32
CA ARG A 246 -7.17 24.13 -4.18
C ARG A 246 -6.52 23.58 -2.92
N LEU A 247 -5.90 22.39 -2.98
CA LEU A 247 -5.18 21.81 -1.85
C LEU A 247 -4.02 22.69 -1.38
N LYS A 248 -3.28 23.27 -2.33
CA LYS A 248 -2.18 24.23 -2.05
C LYS A 248 -2.71 25.50 -1.34
N ARG A 249 -3.85 26.03 -1.76
CA ARG A 249 -4.49 27.22 -1.16
C ARG A 249 -4.77 27.02 0.33
N TYR A 250 -5.20 25.82 0.74
CA TYR A 250 -5.45 25.47 2.14
C TYR A 250 -4.19 24.99 2.89
N GLY A 251 -3.00 24.99 2.27
CA GLY A 251 -1.76 24.52 2.89
C GLY A 251 -1.73 23.01 3.17
N LEU A 252 -2.53 22.22 2.44
CA LEU A 252 -2.66 20.77 2.58
C LEU A 252 -1.74 20.00 1.62
N LEU A 253 -1.20 20.65 0.59
CA LEU A 253 -0.21 20.09 -0.30
C LEU A 253 1.18 20.13 0.36
N ARG A 254 1.56 19.07 1.09
CA ARG A 254 2.74 19.00 1.95
C ARG A 254 3.67 17.86 1.52
N GLU A 255 4.93 17.89 1.94
CA GLU A 255 5.95 16.87 1.62
C GLU A 255 5.53 15.44 2.01
N ARG A 256 4.77 15.26 3.12
CA ARG A 256 4.27 13.94 3.56
C ARG A 256 2.87 13.63 3.03
N SER A 257 2.28 14.49 2.18
CA SER A 257 0.97 14.23 1.59
C SER A 257 1.08 13.18 0.50
N ILE A 258 0.09 12.28 0.45
CA ILE A 258 -0.10 11.27 -0.59
C ILE A 258 -1.28 11.70 -1.46
N LEU A 259 -1.03 11.80 -2.75
CA LEU A 259 -2.00 12.07 -3.80
C LEU A 259 -2.18 10.80 -4.62
N ALA A 260 -3.28 10.09 -4.42
CA ALA A 260 -3.56 8.88 -5.18
C ALA A 260 -4.10 9.22 -6.58
N HIS A 261 -3.74 8.42 -7.59
CA HIS A 261 -4.10 8.52 -9.01
C HIS A 261 -3.43 9.66 -9.77
N CYS A 262 -3.86 10.91 -9.62
CA CYS A 262 -3.35 12.07 -10.38
C CYS A 262 -3.40 11.87 -11.91
N LEU A 263 -4.49 11.29 -12.45
CA LEU A 263 -4.57 10.95 -13.89
C LEU A 263 -4.85 12.17 -14.75
N HIS A 264 -5.69 13.09 -14.27
CA HIS A 264 -6.21 14.23 -15.05
C HIS A 264 -5.61 15.58 -14.62
N VAL A 265 -4.52 15.57 -13.85
CA VAL A 265 -3.76 16.78 -13.52
C VAL A 265 -2.95 17.27 -14.72
N ASP A 266 -2.87 18.59 -14.89
CA ASP A 266 -2.07 19.17 -15.97
C ASP A 266 -0.61 19.48 -15.59
N GLU A 267 0.12 20.10 -16.51
CA GLU A 267 1.55 20.38 -16.35
C GLU A 267 1.84 21.35 -15.20
N ASP A 268 0.99 22.40 -15.00
CA ASP A 268 1.17 23.38 -13.92
C ASP A 268 0.93 22.70 -12.56
N GLU A 269 -0.05 21.79 -12.47
CA GLU A 269 -0.33 21.03 -11.26
C GLU A 269 0.80 20.02 -10.95
N LYS A 270 1.36 19.34 -11.97
CA LYS A 270 2.55 18.50 -11.79
C LYS A 270 3.73 19.33 -11.26
N ASP A 271 3.94 20.56 -11.76
CA ASP A 271 4.97 21.45 -11.26
C ASP A 271 4.71 21.88 -9.79
N ALA A 272 3.45 22.12 -9.42
CA ALA A 272 3.07 22.42 -8.04
C ALA A 272 3.30 21.19 -7.11
N ILE A 273 2.98 19.98 -7.56
CA ILE A 273 3.25 18.73 -6.84
C ILE A 273 4.77 18.57 -6.63
N ALA A 274 5.57 18.74 -7.69
CA ALA A 274 7.04 18.68 -7.61
C ALA A 274 7.60 19.69 -6.59
N ALA A 275 7.13 20.93 -6.64
CA ALA A 275 7.57 21.98 -5.73
C ALA A 275 7.22 21.70 -4.26
N SER A 276 6.09 21.06 -4.00
CA SER A 276 5.64 20.67 -2.65
C SER A 276 6.35 19.45 -2.09
N LYS A 277 6.99 18.65 -2.96
CA LYS A 277 7.54 17.32 -2.68
C LYS A 277 6.49 16.30 -2.20
N ALA A 278 5.21 16.53 -2.48
CA ALA A 278 4.15 15.57 -2.21
C ALA A 278 4.40 14.27 -2.99
N ILE A 279 3.84 13.19 -2.47
CA ILE A 279 3.96 11.85 -3.01
C ILE A 279 2.78 11.59 -3.94
N VAL A 280 3.04 11.00 -5.10
CA VAL A 280 1.98 10.52 -5.99
C VAL A 280 1.96 8.99 -5.96
N VAL A 281 0.77 8.37 -5.91
CA VAL A 281 0.65 6.91 -5.96
C VAL A 281 -0.17 6.48 -7.17
N HIS A 282 0.46 5.70 -8.03
CA HIS A 282 -0.14 5.09 -9.22
C HIS A 282 -0.83 3.77 -8.86
N ASN A 283 -2.09 3.59 -9.30
CA ASN A 283 -2.92 2.41 -9.03
C ASN A 283 -3.40 1.79 -10.36
N PRO A 284 -2.52 1.11 -11.12
CA PRO A 284 -2.78 0.76 -12.53
C PRO A 284 -4.02 -0.11 -12.73
N ARG A 285 -4.21 -1.15 -11.93
CA ARG A 285 -5.34 -2.07 -12.08
C ARG A 285 -6.67 -1.42 -11.72
N SER A 286 -6.70 -0.57 -10.71
CA SER A 286 -7.89 0.21 -10.36
C SER A 286 -8.27 1.17 -11.47
N ASN A 287 -7.30 1.96 -11.97
CA ASN A 287 -7.53 2.88 -13.07
C ASN A 287 -8.08 2.19 -14.32
N MET A 288 -7.54 0.99 -14.65
CA MET A 288 -8.04 0.17 -15.75
C MET A 288 -9.44 -0.36 -15.49
N ASN A 289 -9.72 -0.87 -14.27
CA ASN A 289 -11.01 -1.43 -13.91
C ASN A 289 -12.12 -0.37 -13.96
N ASN A 290 -11.81 0.84 -13.52
CA ASN A 290 -12.73 1.97 -13.48
C ASN A 290 -12.81 2.73 -14.81
N ALA A 291 -11.95 2.37 -15.79
CA ALA A 291 -11.86 3.00 -17.12
C ALA A 291 -11.62 4.53 -17.06
N VAL A 292 -10.90 5.01 -16.05
CA VAL A 292 -10.71 6.44 -15.75
C VAL A 292 -9.55 7.09 -16.49
N GLY A 293 -8.65 6.30 -17.10
CA GLY A 293 -7.53 6.84 -17.88
C GLY A 293 -6.20 6.14 -17.62
N VAL A 294 -5.13 6.71 -18.17
CA VAL A 294 -3.77 6.20 -18.07
C VAL A 294 -2.88 7.23 -17.41
N PHE A 295 -2.09 6.78 -16.44
CA PHE A 295 -1.16 7.61 -15.69
C PHE A 295 0.03 8.04 -16.55
N ASP A 296 0.41 9.31 -16.50
CA ASP A 296 1.59 9.86 -17.17
C ASP A 296 2.87 9.61 -16.37
N MET A 297 3.30 8.35 -16.36
CA MET A 297 4.46 7.93 -15.54
C MET A 297 5.73 8.74 -15.90
N GLU A 298 6.00 8.94 -17.18
CA GLU A 298 7.18 9.64 -17.65
C GLU A 298 7.17 11.13 -17.23
N GLY A 299 6.04 11.81 -17.39
CA GLY A 299 5.90 13.21 -17.03
C GLY A 299 6.14 13.48 -15.54
N PHE A 300 5.66 12.58 -14.68
CA PHE A 300 5.89 12.67 -13.23
C PHE A 300 7.34 12.33 -12.85
N LEU A 301 7.90 11.25 -13.36
CA LEU A 301 9.27 10.81 -13.03
C LEU A 301 10.33 11.81 -13.52
N ASN A 302 10.13 12.43 -14.70
CA ASN A 302 11.04 13.44 -15.26
C ASN A 302 11.07 14.74 -14.43
N ARG A 303 10.03 15.02 -13.64
CA ARG A 303 10.00 16.14 -12.69
C ARG A 303 10.63 15.80 -11.33
N GLY A 304 11.12 14.58 -11.16
CA GLY A 304 11.67 14.12 -9.88
C GLY A 304 10.62 13.91 -8.79
N ILE A 305 9.34 13.81 -9.16
CA ILE A 305 8.25 13.51 -8.22
C ILE A 305 8.42 12.07 -7.71
N VAL A 306 8.22 11.86 -6.43
CA VAL A 306 8.19 10.52 -5.84
C VAL A 306 6.88 9.84 -6.26
N VAL A 307 6.98 8.95 -7.23
CA VAL A 307 5.85 8.13 -7.70
C VAL A 307 5.94 6.77 -7.04
N GLY A 308 4.99 6.44 -6.18
CA GLY A 308 4.80 5.11 -5.61
C GLY A 308 3.80 4.29 -6.40
N LEU A 309 3.67 3.02 -6.01
CA LEU A 309 2.73 2.05 -6.56
C LEU A 309 1.80 1.56 -5.45
N GLY A 310 0.50 1.53 -5.73
CA GLY A 310 -0.55 1.04 -4.83
C GLY A 310 -1.51 0.09 -5.53
N THR A 311 -2.34 -0.61 -4.76
CA THR A 311 -3.35 -1.54 -5.27
C THR A 311 -4.76 -0.96 -5.29
N ASP A 312 -4.95 0.15 -4.58
CA ASP A 312 -6.30 0.66 -4.33
C ASP A 312 -7.21 -0.43 -3.69
N GLY A 313 -8.50 -0.43 -3.99
CA GLY A 313 -9.46 -1.42 -3.47
C GLY A 313 -9.47 -2.79 -4.17
N LEU A 314 -8.56 -3.08 -5.11
CA LEU A 314 -8.64 -4.25 -6.01
C LEU A 314 -7.70 -5.42 -5.69
N GLY A 315 -7.10 -5.48 -4.54
CA GLY A 315 -6.27 -6.62 -4.16
C GLY A 315 -4.99 -6.24 -3.44
N ALA A 316 -4.00 -7.15 -3.41
CA ALA A 316 -2.84 -6.98 -2.56
C ALA A 316 -1.50 -7.31 -3.23
N ASN A 317 -1.49 -7.79 -4.49
CA ASN A 317 -0.27 -8.28 -5.15
C ASN A 317 0.48 -7.15 -5.87
N MET A 318 1.50 -6.59 -5.20
CA MET A 318 2.31 -5.48 -5.71
C MET A 318 3.14 -5.85 -6.96
N LEU A 319 3.55 -7.11 -7.09
CA LEU A 319 4.28 -7.56 -8.29
C LEU A 319 3.36 -7.59 -9.52
N THR A 320 2.09 -7.96 -9.33
CA THR A 320 1.08 -7.90 -10.39
C THR A 320 0.75 -6.45 -10.77
N GLU A 321 0.67 -5.54 -9.78
CA GLU A 321 0.53 -4.10 -10.07
C GLU A 321 1.70 -3.57 -10.88
N LEU A 322 2.93 -3.94 -10.50
CA LEU A 322 4.14 -3.54 -11.22
C LEU A 322 4.15 -4.06 -12.67
N PHE A 323 3.79 -5.34 -12.87
CA PHE A 323 3.66 -5.92 -14.19
C PHE A 323 2.64 -5.15 -15.03
N THR A 324 1.46 -4.87 -14.45
CA THR A 324 0.38 -4.13 -15.12
C THR A 324 0.81 -2.71 -15.48
N ALA A 325 1.47 -1.98 -14.57
CA ALA A 325 2.01 -0.66 -14.84
C ALA A 325 2.92 -0.67 -16.09
N GLY A 326 3.84 -1.65 -16.18
CA GLY A 326 4.76 -1.75 -17.30
C GLY A 326 4.09 -2.06 -18.63
N VAL A 327 3.16 -3.03 -18.66
CA VAL A 327 2.51 -3.42 -19.93
C VAL A 327 1.49 -2.39 -20.39
N LEU A 328 0.82 -1.70 -19.46
CA LEU A 328 -0.13 -0.63 -19.79
C LEU A 328 0.57 0.55 -20.46
N GLN A 329 1.70 1.02 -19.94
CA GLN A 329 2.48 2.11 -20.52
C GLN A 329 2.93 1.77 -21.96
N LYS A 330 3.44 0.56 -22.19
CA LYS A 330 3.85 0.10 -23.51
C LYS A 330 2.67 0.05 -24.50
N LEU A 331 1.53 -0.44 -24.04
CA LEU A 331 0.33 -0.54 -24.89
C LEU A 331 -0.18 0.84 -25.30
N THR A 332 -0.24 1.78 -24.38
CA THR A 332 -0.85 3.10 -24.60
C THR A 332 0.05 4.05 -25.38
N THR A 333 1.36 4.00 -25.16
CA THR A 333 2.33 4.81 -25.90
C THR A 333 2.69 4.24 -27.27
N GLY A 334 2.48 2.93 -27.48
CA GLY A 334 2.98 2.21 -28.65
C GLY A 334 4.51 2.06 -28.66
N ASP A 335 5.18 2.39 -27.57
CA ASP A 335 6.63 2.27 -27.40
C ASP A 335 6.97 1.07 -26.50
N SER A 336 7.68 0.09 -27.07
CA SER A 336 8.14 -1.10 -26.33
C SER A 336 9.16 -0.80 -25.24
N LEU A 337 9.78 0.38 -25.24
CA LEU A 337 10.75 0.82 -24.24
C LEU A 337 10.12 1.63 -23.10
N ALA A 338 8.88 2.10 -23.25
CA ALA A 338 8.17 2.84 -22.20
C ALA A 338 8.08 2.02 -20.91
N ALA A 339 8.20 2.66 -19.75
CA ALA A 339 8.23 2.02 -18.44
C ALA A 339 9.20 0.83 -18.43
N GLY A 340 10.46 1.09 -18.69
CA GLY A 340 11.53 0.10 -18.66
C GLY A 340 11.75 -0.48 -17.26
N PHE A 341 12.59 -1.51 -17.15
CA PHE A 341 12.88 -2.14 -15.84
C PHE A 341 13.44 -1.14 -14.81
N SER A 342 14.19 -0.12 -15.24
CA SER A 342 14.68 0.93 -14.34
C SER A 342 13.54 1.76 -13.74
N ASP A 343 12.52 2.10 -14.52
CA ASP A 343 11.37 2.86 -14.03
C ASP A 343 10.51 2.01 -13.09
N LEU A 344 10.30 0.74 -13.48
CA LEU A 344 9.55 -0.22 -12.66
C LEU A 344 10.27 -0.51 -11.34
N GLN A 345 11.60 -0.68 -11.35
CA GLN A 345 12.40 -0.82 -10.13
C GLN A 345 12.27 0.43 -9.26
N LYS A 346 12.38 1.61 -9.86
CA LYS A 346 12.30 2.89 -9.17
C LYS A 346 10.96 3.06 -8.42
N ILE A 347 9.81 2.79 -9.07
CA ILE A 347 8.51 3.03 -8.42
C ILE A 347 8.22 2.04 -7.28
N LEU A 348 8.58 0.75 -7.40
CA LEU A 348 8.26 -0.25 -6.38
C LEU A 348 9.39 -0.47 -5.38
N PHE A 349 10.64 -0.56 -5.84
CA PHE A 349 11.75 -0.98 -4.97
C PHE A 349 12.59 0.19 -4.42
N ASP A 350 12.49 1.41 -4.99
CA ASP A 350 13.12 2.60 -4.45
C ASP A 350 12.10 3.54 -3.80
N ASN A 351 11.07 3.96 -4.55
CA ASN A 351 10.13 4.97 -4.09
C ASN A 351 9.17 4.45 -3.01
N ASN A 352 8.59 3.25 -3.14
CA ASN A 352 7.71 2.71 -2.10
C ASN A 352 8.42 2.54 -0.74
N PRO A 353 9.64 1.98 -0.66
CA PRO A 353 10.42 2.00 0.57
C PRO A 353 10.72 3.41 1.09
N HIS A 354 11.05 4.36 0.20
CA HIS A 354 11.26 5.75 0.57
C HIS A 354 9.99 6.40 1.16
N ILE A 355 8.81 6.09 0.61
CA ILE A 355 7.52 6.51 1.16
C ILE A 355 7.34 5.95 2.57
N ALA A 356 7.57 4.64 2.77
CA ALA A 356 7.48 4.02 4.08
C ALA A 356 8.47 4.63 5.08
N GLU A 357 9.73 4.87 4.68
CA GLU A 357 10.73 5.54 5.54
C GLU A 357 10.30 6.96 5.91
N ARG A 358 9.77 7.73 4.95
CA ARG A 358 9.27 9.10 5.19
C ARG A 358 8.11 9.13 6.18
N LEU A 359 7.25 8.11 6.17
CA LEU A 359 6.04 8.05 7.01
C LEU A 359 6.29 7.39 8.38
N LEU A 360 7.05 6.30 8.42
CA LEU A 360 7.28 5.48 9.62
C LEU A 360 8.63 5.75 10.30
N GLY A 361 9.56 6.43 9.62
CA GLY A 361 10.90 6.67 10.15
C GLY A 361 11.80 5.42 10.19
N VAL A 362 11.43 4.33 9.51
CA VAL A 362 12.16 3.06 9.49
C VAL A 362 12.68 2.74 8.10
N LYS A 363 13.95 2.33 8.00
CA LYS A 363 14.56 1.90 6.74
C LYS A 363 14.11 0.49 6.38
N VAL A 364 13.26 0.39 5.36
CA VAL A 364 12.77 -0.86 4.76
C VAL A 364 13.24 -1.00 3.30
N GLY A 365 12.84 -2.05 2.61
CA GLY A 365 13.01 -2.22 1.17
C GLY A 365 14.44 -2.54 0.71
N ARG A 366 15.34 -2.90 1.65
CA ARG A 366 16.68 -3.40 1.33
C ARG A 366 17.07 -4.55 2.25
N ILE A 367 17.70 -5.59 1.67
CA ILE A 367 18.33 -6.65 2.46
C ILE A 367 19.81 -6.27 2.63
N MET A 368 20.06 -5.42 3.63
CA MET A 368 21.42 -4.97 3.96
C MET A 368 21.55 -4.62 5.44
N PRO A 369 22.77 -4.66 6.02
CA PRO A 369 22.99 -4.36 7.43
C PRO A 369 22.41 -2.99 7.84
N GLY A 370 21.74 -2.96 8.99
CA GLY A 370 21.11 -1.78 9.58
C GLY A 370 19.67 -1.48 9.11
N HIS A 371 19.18 -2.15 8.05
CA HIS A 371 17.78 -2.05 7.64
C HIS A 371 16.89 -2.94 8.50
N ALA A 372 15.61 -2.62 8.54
CA ALA A 372 14.61 -3.50 9.12
C ALA A 372 14.63 -4.86 8.42
N SER A 373 14.47 -5.92 9.19
CA SER A 373 14.41 -7.27 8.63
C SER A 373 13.00 -7.61 8.14
N ASP A 374 12.58 -6.87 7.11
CA ASP A 374 11.35 -7.08 6.37
C ASP A 374 11.72 -7.84 5.09
N ILE A 375 11.42 -9.14 5.05
CA ILE A 375 11.92 -10.07 4.01
C ILE A 375 10.77 -10.94 3.54
N ALA A 376 10.59 -11.03 2.21
CA ALA A 376 9.69 -11.97 1.56
C ALA A 376 10.51 -13.04 0.83
N MET A 377 10.14 -14.32 1.01
CA MET A 377 10.80 -15.42 0.33
C MET A 377 9.77 -16.23 -0.45
N PHE A 378 10.11 -16.53 -1.70
CA PHE A 378 9.30 -17.31 -2.61
C PHE A 378 9.97 -18.63 -2.91
N ASP A 379 9.21 -19.73 -2.90
CA ASP A 379 9.68 -21.00 -3.48
C ASP A 379 9.72 -20.80 -4.99
N TYR A 380 10.92 -20.59 -5.52
CA TYR A 380 11.10 -20.24 -6.91
C TYR A 380 12.33 -20.96 -7.49
N GLU A 381 12.07 -21.92 -8.34
CA GLU A 381 13.08 -22.66 -9.10
C GLU A 381 13.14 -22.08 -10.52
N PRO A 382 14.09 -21.18 -10.80
CA PRO A 382 14.14 -20.49 -12.08
C PRO A 382 14.61 -21.45 -13.20
N PRO A 383 13.95 -21.43 -14.38
CA PRO A 383 14.38 -22.23 -15.53
C PRO A 383 15.63 -21.67 -16.23
N THR A 384 16.05 -20.47 -15.85
CA THR A 384 17.19 -19.75 -16.42
C THR A 384 18.03 -19.13 -15.29
N PRO A 385 19.32 -18.78 -15.53
CA PRO A 385 20.14 -18.16 -14.50
C PRO A 385 19.56 -16.85 -13.99
N VAL A 386 19.51 -16.69 -12.66
CA VAL A 386 19.12 -15.42 -11.99
C VAL A 386 20.38 -14.63 -11.68
N THR A 387 20.35 -13.34 -12.01
CA THR A 387 21.42 -12.38 -11.74
C THR A 387 20.82 -11.07 -11.26
N ALA A 388 21.60 -10.17 -10.69
CA ALA A 388 21.12 -8.84 -10.33
C ALA A 388 20.52 -8.07 -11.52
N ALA A 389 21.07 -8.26 -12.72
CA ALA A 389 20.63 -7.57 -13.94
C ALA A 389 19.28 -8.07 -14.49
N ASN A 390 18.83 -9.29 -14.13
CA ASN A 390 17.60 -9.87 -14.68
C ASN A 390 16.58 -10.31 -13.62
N VAL A 391 16.86 -10.14 -12.33
CA VAL A 391 15.98 -10.57 -11.24
C VAL A 391 14.58 -9.95 -11.35
N LEU A 392 14.48 -8.69 -11.78
CA LEU A 392 13.17 -8.05 -11.98
C LEU A 392 12.34 -8.76 -13.07
N GLY A 393 12.98 -9.27 -14.13
CA GLY A 393 12.33 -10.13 -15.12
C GLY A 393 11.79 -11.42 -14.51
N HIS A 394 12.54 -12.07 -13.58
CA HIS A 394 12.06 -13.25 -12.86
C HIS A 394 10.89 -12.89 -11.91
N LEU A 395 10.93 -11.75 -11.23
CA LEU A 395 9.83 -11.29 -10.39
C LEU A 395 8.55 -11.06 -11.21
N LEU A 396 8.66 -10.40 -12.37
CA LEU A 396 7.49 -10.07 -13.19
C LEU A 396 6.96 -11.27 -13.98
N PHE A 397 7.82 -11.99 -14.69
CA PHE A 397 7.38 -13.05 -15.61
C PHE A 397 7.41 -14.46 -14.98
N GLY A 398 8.15 -14.62 -13.88
CA GLY A 398 8.23 -15.89 -13.15
C GLY A 398 7.28 -15.94 -11.94
N ILE A 399 7.28 -14.91 -11.10
CA ILE A 399 6.52 -14.87 -9.85
C ILE A 399 5.15 -14.24 -10.04
N ALA A 400 5.09 -12.99 -10.56
CA ALA A 400 3.83 -12.25 -10.67
C ALA A 400 2.83 -12.92 -11.62
N VAL A 401 3.26 -13.30 -12.83
CA VAL A 401 2.37 -13.93 -13.84
C VAL A 401 1.84 -15.29 -13.38
N ASN A 402 2.61 -16.03 -12.57
CA ASN A 402 2.20 -17.33 -12.02
C ASN A 402 1.54 -17.22 -10.64
N ASP A 403 1.32 -15.99 -10.14
CA ASP A 403 0.72 -15.69 -8.82
C ASP A 403 1.34 -16.50 -7.68
N LEU A 404 2.67 -16.62 -7.66
CA LEU A 404 3.36 -17.33 -6.59
C LEU A 404 3.21 -16.57 -5.28
N ARG A 405 2.95 -17.30 -4.20
CA ARG A 405 2.83 -16.77 -2.85
C ARG A 405 4.11 -17.00 -2.06
N VAL A 406 4.34 -16.17 -1.05
CA VAL A 406 5.51 -16.34 -0.19
C VAL A 406 5.43 -17.64 0.60
N SER A 407 6.56 -18.30 0.76
CA SER A 407 6.73 -19.41 1.71
C SER A 407 7.14 -18.89 3.08
N GLU A 408 7.90 -17.79 3.13
CA GLU A 408 8.31 -17.12 4.36
C GLU A 408 8.02 -15.61 4.24
N LEU A 409 7.50 -15.01 5.30
CA LEU A 409 7.40 -13.56 5.46
C LEU A 409 7.89 -13.16 6.83
N ILE A 410 8.87 -12.28 6.86
CA ILE A 410 9.45 -11.73 8.09
C ILE A 410 9.20 -10.24 8.12
N VAL A 411 8.69 -9.72 9.24
CA VAL A 411 8.47 -8.29 9.49
C VAL A 411 9.07 -7.93 10.84
N ALA A 412 9.91 -6.92 10.88
CA ALA A 412 10.61 -6.51 12.11
C ALA A 412 11.25 -7.71 12.86
N GLY A 413 11.81 -8.65 12.11
CA GLY A 413 12.45 -9.86 12.66
C GLY A 413 11.51 -10.93 13.17
N ARG A 414 10.19 -10.79 13.01
CA ARG A 414 9.20 -11.80 13.41
C ARG A 414 8.68 -12.53 12.18
N SER A 415 8.54 -13.85 12.26
CA SER A 415 7.85 -14.59 11.21
C SER A 415 6.37 -14.29 11.26
N VAL A 416 5.85 -13.74 10.17
CA VAL A 416 4.41 -13.57 9.90
C VAL A 416 3.89 -14.82 9.20
N ILE A 417 4.62 -15.29 8.18
CA ILE A 417 4.37 -16.56 7.50
C ILE A 417 5.65 -17.42 7.61
N ARG A 418 5.47 -18.70 7.91
CA ARG A 418 6.54 -19.70 7.95
C ARG A 418 6.05 -20.99 7.28
N ASP A 419 6.80 -21.47 6.30
CA ASP A 419 6.44 -22.65 5.50
C ASP A 419 4.97 -22.57 5.02
N HIS A 420 4.63 -21.45 4.35
CA HIS A 420 3.29 -21.11 3.81
C HIS A 420 2.17 -20.93 4.85
N THR A 421 2.46 -21.02 6.16
CA THR A 421 1.46 -20.96 7.23
C THR A 421 1.64 -19.69 8.07
N PHE A 422 0.55 -19.02 8.42
CA PHE A 422 0.61 -17.88 9.35
C PHE A 422 1.06 -18.33 10.73
N ALA A 423 2.02 -17.61 11.31
CA ALA A 423 2.56 -17.95 12.62
C ALA A 423 1.65 -17.55 13.80
N GLY A 424 0.80 -16.54 13.62
CA GLY A 424 -0.04 -15.95 14.67
C GLY A 424 -1.54 -15.95 14.39
N VAL A 425 -1.97 -16.42 13.23
CA VAL A 425 -3.38 -16.38 12.78
C VAL A 425 -3.89 -17.77 12.50
N ASP A 426 -5.04 -18.12 13.06
CA ASP A 426 -5.83 -19.29 12.65
C ASP A 426 -6.60 -18.93 11.37
N GLU A 427 -6.00 -19.25 10.25
CA GLU A 427 -6.51 -18.87 8.93
C GLU A 427 -7.87 -19.46 8.62
N GLU A 428 -8.11 -20.73 8.99
CA GLU A 428 -9.39 -21.41 8.75
C GLU A 428 -10.53 -20.73 9.53
N ALA A 429 -10.31 -20.42 10.80
CA ALA A 429 -11.26 -19.71 11.65
C ALA A 429 -11.52 -18.29 11.13
N VAL A 430 -10.48 -17.57 10.69
CA VAL A 430 -10.66 -16.22 10.12
C VAL A 430 -11.50 -16.26 8.85
N TYR A 431 -11.24 -17.15 7.91
CA TYR A 431 -12.03 -17.24 6.68
C TYR A 431 -13.46 -17.74 6.91
N GLU A 432 -13.70 -18.60 7.92
CA GLU A 432 -15.05 -18.97 8.31
C GLU A 432 -15.84 -17.76 8.83
N GLN A 433 -15.25 -16.98 9.72
CA GLN A 433 -15.85 -15.74 10.23
C GLN A 433 -16.01 -14.70 9.11
N ALA A 434 -15.03 -14.54 8.23
CA ALA A 434 -15.09 -13.60 7.11
C ALA A 434 -16.26 -13.88 6.17
N ARG A 435 -16.54 -15.16 5.86
CA ARG A 435 -17.69 -15.54 5.03
C ARG A 435 -19.02 -15.15 5.69
N SER A 436 -19.14 -15.38 7.01
CA SER A 436 -20.33 -15.00 7.77
C SER A 436 -20.52 -13.48 7.82
N THR A 437 -19.42 -12.76 8.09
CA THR A 437 -19.43 -11.28 8.14
C THR A 437 -19.73 -10.68 6.76
N ALA A 438 -19.19 -11.26 5.69
CA ALA A 438 -19.45 -10.81 4.31
C ALA A 438 -20.93 -11.01 3.94
N ASP A 439 -21.54 -12.14 4.30
CA ASP A 439 -22.99 -12.39 4.07
C ASP A 439 -23.87 -11.35 4.78
N ALA A 440 -23.52 -10.97 6.00
CA ALA A 440 -24.23 -9.92 6.74
C ALA A 440 -23.99 -8.52 6.12
N LEU A 441 -22.76 -8.21 5.73
CA LEU A 441 -22.37 -6.96 5.06
C LEU A 441 -23.12 -6.80 3.73
N TRP A 442 -23.14 -7.83 2.89
CA TRP A 442 -23.80 -7.77 1.58
C TRP A 442 -25.31 -7.57 1.67
N LYS A 443 -25.95 -8.14 2.72
CA LYS A 443 -27.37 -7.87 3.00
C LYS A 443 -27.66 -6.44 3.40
N ARG A 444 -26.70 -5.75 4.06
CA ARG A 444 -26.84 -4.32 4.37
C ARG A 444 -26.55 -3.44 3.16
N ALA A 445 -25.67 -3.87 2.26
CA ALA A 445 -25.31 -3.14 1.03
C ALA A 445 -26.36 -3.33 -0.09
N ALA A 446 -27.18 -4.37 -0.05
CA ALA A 446 -28.23 -4.65 -1.04
C ALA A 446 -29.43 -3.70 -0.85
#